data_5387755d6dd790d8123c4fa216f6955b
#
_entry.id   5387755d6dd790d8123c4fa216f6955b
#
_cell.length_a   1.000
_cell.length_b   1.000
_cell.length_c   1.000
_cell.angle_alpha   90.00
_cell.angle_beta   90.00
_cell.angle_gamma   90.00
#
_symmetry.space_group_name_H-M   'P 1'
#
loop_
_entity.id
_entity.type
_entity.pdbx_description
1 polymer ?
#
loop_
_entity_poly.entity_id
_entity_poly.type
_entity_poly.pdbx_seq_one_letter_code
_entity_poly.pdbx_strand_id
1 'polypeptide(L)'
;MALDGVFLRHLKEEIGTSLLGTRVDRVFQPNRDELILAFRGFSAAYKLLISARANSARVNLTTIPVENPQQPPMLCMLLRKKLQGAKLLEITQPDLERALMLKFDSVNELGDHVELTLAVEIMGRYSNIILVDENGKIIDALKRVDAEMSSERLVLPGLLYRLPPPQDKLSMLTCTVEEIMARIDALPRDMELSKALMSVLQGISPIIAREVENSAGLGHEVYVKSMTPPQRRRTEMYVTTLMETAKNVSGTPHIVIDPQNKPKDFAFMDIRQYGSAMTVSEKKSFSEMLDVFYAERDQIERMRVKSQDLLRLLANHADRLSRKIANQQAELSVCAERDTLRIKGDLLSANMYAIQKGETSVKLQNFYDENLAELEIALDPALTPQQNAQKYYKNYRKAKTAEEKLTEQIGLAQTELTYIDSVFESLALAENERDLNEIRAELAEQGYVRRRAGKKNQKQPALSAPLKFKTSDGFTVLVGRNNRQNDKLTMKDANNNDIWFHTKNIPGSHTVLVTDGKAPTETAMEEAAVLAAQHSRAKDSAQVPVDYTQIRYVSKPQGAKPGMVIYVQYKTVYVDPTTESKAKQQS
;
A
#
# COMPACT_ATOMS: atom_id res chain seq x y z
N MET A 1 -18.04 10.96 12.20
CA MET A 1 -17.06 10.02 12.77
C MET A 1 -17.70 9.41 13.99
N ALA A 2 -17.91 8.12 14.00
CA ALA A 2 -18.65 7.44 15.08
C ALA A 2 -17.88 7.38 16.41
N LEU A 3 -16.54 7.44 16.37
CA LEU A 3 -15.72 7.55 17.58
C LEU A 3 -15.77 9.00 18.08
N ASP A 4 -16.71 9.26 18.96
CA ASP A 4 -16.94 10.56 19.60
C ASP A 4 -16.40 10.59 21.04
N GLY A 5 -16.60 11.71 21.74
CA GLY A 5 -16.07 11.90 23.09
C GLY A 5 -16.70 10.96 24.13
N VAL A 6 -18.02 10.70 24.02
CA VAL A 6 -18.72 9.79 24.93
C VAL A 6 -18.29 8.34 24.68
N PHE A 7 -18.17 7.95 23.40
CA PHE A 7 -17.62 6.63 23.04
C PHE A 7 -16.20 6.43 23.59
N LEU A 8 -15.35 7.45 23.40
CA LEU A 8 -13.97 7.40 23.90
C LEU A 8 -13.91 7.28 25.43
N ARG A 9 -14.87 7.88 26.15
CA ARG A 9 -14.99 7.76 27.60
C ARG A 9 -15.26 6.31 28.04
N HIS A 10 -16.17 5.60 27.37
CA HIS A 10 -16.43 4.19 27.62
C HIS A 10 -15.20 3.33 27.32
N LEU A 11 -14.56 3.59 26.19
CA LEU A 11 -13.36 2.89 25.77
C LEU A 11 -12.17 3.14 26.73
N LYS A 12 -12.06 4.36 27.29
CA LYS A 12 -11.06 4.71 28.31
C LYS A 12 -11.22 3.82 29.57
N GLU A 13 -12.46 3.62 30.05
CA GLU A 13 -12.71 2.76 31.21
C GLU A 13 -12.37 1.29 30.93
N GLU A 14 -12.72 0.77 29.73
CA GLU A 14 -12.37 -0.59 29.31
C GLU A 14 -10.84 -0.78 29.26
N ILE A 15 -10.13 0.16 28.63
CA ILE A 15 -8.67 0.14 28.54
C ILE A 15 -8.05 0.25 29.94
N GLY A 16 -8.56 1.16 30.77
CA GLY A 16 -8.10 1.39 32.14
C GLY A 16 -8.19 0.13 32.99
N THR A 17 -9.33 -0.56 32.97
CA THR A 17 -9.53 -1.82 33.69
C THR A 17 -8.48 -2.88 33.36
N SER A 18 -8.00 -2.89 32.09
CA SER A 18 -7.03 -3.89 31.63
C SER A 18 -5.57 -3.46 31.81
N LEU A 19 -5.26 -2.17 31.69
CA LEU A 19 -3.89 -1.68 31.56
C LEU A 19 -3.35 -0.90 32.77
N LEU A 20 -4.19 -0.33 33.61
CA LEU A 20 -3.69 0.45 34.75
C LEU A 20 -2.81 -0.41 35.68
N GLY A 21 -1.67 0.13 36.05
CA GLY A 21 -0.67 -0.54 36.88
C GLY A 21 0.23 -1.54 36.14
N THR A 22 -0.03 -1.85 34.84
CA THR A 22 0.81 -2.73 34.02
C THR A 22 2.02 -1.99 33.45
N ARG A 23 3.02 -2.72 32.96
CA ARG A 23 4.24 -2.16 32.38
C ARG A 23 4.28 -2.35 30.86
N VAL A 24 4.83 -1.36 30.15
CA VAL A 24 5.11 -1.46 28.72
C VAL A 24 6.24 -2.47 28.49
N ASP A 25 5.94 -3.61 27.87
CA ASP A 25 6.92 -4.63 27.51
C ASP A 25 7.65 -4.25 26.22
N ARG A 26 6.90 -3.87 25.18
CA ARG A 26 7.44 -3.52 23.86
C ARG A 26 6.64 -2.43 23.19
N VAL A 27 7.35 -1.65 22.35
CA VAL A 27 6.74 -0.64 21.47
C VAL A 27 6.99 -1.02 20.02
N PHE A 28 5.92 -1.00 19.20
CA PHE A 28 5.97 -1.27 17.78
C PHE A 28 5.30 -0.13 17.01
N GLN A 29 5.79 0.13 15.81
CA GLN A 29 5.20 1.06 14.86
C GLN A 29 5.09 0.35 13.52
N PRO A 30 3.96 -0.35 13.27
CA PRO A 30 3.77 -1.19 12.07
C PRO A 30 3.84 -0.39 10.76
N ASN A 31 3.37 0.85 10.80
CA ASN A 31 3.39 1.79 9.68
C ASN A 31 3.54 3.23 10.18
N ARG A 32 3.52 4.20 9.26
CA ARG A 32 3.76 5.60 9.57
C ARG A 32 2.81 6.18 10.63
N ASP A 33 1.54 5.76 10.61
CA ASP A 33 0.46 6.40 11.37
C ASP A 33 -0.12 5.50 12.48
N GLU A 34 0.51 4.38 12.81
CA GLU A 34 0.06 3.45 13.84
C GLU A 34 1.16 3.09 14.83
N LEU A 35 0.78 3.05 16.09
CA LEU A 35 1.61 2.63 17.22
C LEU A 35 0.94 1.46 17.95
N ILE A 36 1.71 0.48 18.39
CA ILE A 36 1.25 -0.59 19.28
C ILE A 36 2.13 -0.62 20.51
N LEU A 37 1.51 -0.43 21.68
CA LEU A 37 2.13 -0.64 22.98
C LEU A 37 1.73 -2.02 23.48
N ALA A 38 2.69 -2.92 23.63
CA ALA A 38 2.47 -4.21 24.25
C ALA A 38 2.70 -4.06 25.76
N PHE A 39 1.71 -4.46 26.54
CA PHE A 39 1.74 -4.42 28.00
C PHE A 39 1.83 -5.82 28.59
N ARG A 40 2.53 -5.94 29.68
CA ARG A 40 2.64 -7.18 30.45
C ARG A 40 2.01 -6.98 31.83
N GLY A 41 0.87 -7.61 32.03
CA GLY A 41 0.21 -7.73 33.32
C GLY A 41 0.61 -9.01 34.06
N PHE A 42 0.08 -9.22 35.25
CA PHE A 42 0.35 -10.41 36.07
C PHE A 42 -0.21 -11.69 35.44
N SER A 43 -1.41 -11.62 34.84
CA SER A 43 -2.13 -12.78 34.31
C SER A 43 -2.26 -12.79 32.79
N ALA A 44 -2.09 -11.66 32.12
CA ALA A 44 -2.31 -11.52 30.69
C ALA A 44 -1.36 -10.51 30.04
N ALA A 45 -1.16 -10.66 28.75
CA ALA A 45 -0.48 -9.69 27.91
C ALA A 45 -1.51 -8.98 27.03
N TYR A 46 -1.42 -7.66 26.94
CA TYR A 46 -2.32 -6.81 26.18
C TYR A 46 -1.57 -6.04 25.11
N LYS A 47 -2.26 -5.69 24.04
CA LYS A 47 -1.74 -4.80 23.02
C LYS A 47 -2.70 -3.63 22.85
N LEU A 48 -2.21 -2.43 23.09
CA LEU A 48 -2.94 -1.19 22.83
C LEU A 48 -2.54 -0.69 21.45
N LEU A 49 -3.49 -0.73 20.50
CA LEU A 49 -3.34 -0.13 19.18
C LEU A 49 -3.76 1.34 19.27
N ILE A 50 -2.91 2.23 18.74
CA ILE A 50 -3.18 3.64 18.59
C ILE A 50 -2.98 3.99 17.11
N SER A 51 -4.05 4.38 16.43
CA SER A 51 -4.04 4.75 15.02
C SER A 51 -4.35 6.24 14.86
N ALA A 52 -3.44 6.98 14.25
CA ALA A 52 -3.61 8.36 13.84
C ALA A 52 -3.92 8.50 12.34
N ARG A 53 -4.38 7.44 11.69
CA ARG A 53 -4.79 7.46 10.28
C ARG A 53 -6.07 8.28 10.11
N ALA A 54 -6.13 9.11 9.07
CA ALA A 54 -7.27 10.01 8.83
C ALA A 54 -8.64 9.30 8.82
N ASN A 55 -8.70 8.11 8.21
CA ASN A 55 -9.96 7.38 7.99
C ASN A 55 -10.22 6.28 9.03
N SER A 56 -9.25 5.96 9.90
CA SER A 56 -9.35 4.91 10.91
C SER A 56 -8.66 5.29 12.22
N ALA A 57 -8.74 6.59 12.58
CA ALA A 57 -8.19 7.09 13.83
C ALA A 57 -8.94 6.48 15.00
N ARG A 58 -8.19 5.81 15.92
CA ARG A 58 -8.74 5.12 17.09
C ARG A 58 -7.67 4.73 18.09
N VAL A 59 -8.12 4.36 19.26
CA VAL A 59 -7.32 3.67 20.28
C VAL A 59 -8.14 2.50 20.80
N ASN A 60 -7.59 1.29 20.85
CA ASN A 60 -8.29 0.12 21.39
C ASN A 60 -7.33 -1.01 21.73
N LEU A 61 -7.75 -1.90 22.61
CA LEU A 61 -7.06 -3.18 22.79
C LEU A 61 -7.25 -4.02 21.53
N THR A 62 -6.19 -4.70 21.08
CA THR A 62 -6.27 -5.52 19.87
C THR A 62 -5.63 -6.89 20.05
N THR A 63 -6.25 -7.89 19.44
CA THR A 63 -5.68 -9.23 19.30
C THR A 63 -5.16 -9.49 17.88
N ILE A 64 -5.41 -8.56 16.96
CA ILE A 64 -5.03 -8.71 15.56
C ILE A 64 -3.50 -8.70 15.43
N PRO A 65 -2.89 -9.71 14.79
CA PRO A 65 -1.47 -9.70 14.51
C PRO A 65 -1.15 -8.66 13.44
N VAL A 66 -0.11 -7.85 13.66
CA VAL A 66 0.37 -6.85 12.71
C VAL A 66 1.84 -7.10 12.40
N GLU A 67 2.21 -7.00 11.13
CA GLU A 67 3.61 -7.09 10.72
C GLU A 67 4.33 -5.77 10.99
N ASN A 68 5.55 -5.88 11.53
CA ASN A 68 6.39 -4.73 11.81
C ASN A 68 7.46 -4.54 10.73
N PRO A 69 7.86 -3.29 10.41
CA PRO A 69 8.96 -3.02 9.49
C PRO A 69 10.28 -3.54 10.05
N GLN A 70 11.22 -3.89 9.16
CA GLN A 70 12.56 -4.37 9.57
C GLN A 70 13.35 -3.31 10.34
N GLN A 71 13.22 -2.05 9.93
CA GLN A 71 13.81 -0.91 10.63
C GLN A 71 12.68 -0.11 11.25
N PRO A 72 12.64 -0.01 12.58
CA PRO A 72 11.64 0.79 13.26
C PRO A 72 11.85 2.28 12.96
N PRO A 73 10.77 3.06 12.77
CA PRO A 73 10.86 4.51 12.61
C PRO A 73 11.48 5.20 13.83
N MET A 74 11.99 6.42 13.65
CA MET A 74 12.68 7.18 14.71
C MET A 74 11.81 7.38 15.95
N LEU A 75 10.53 7.74 15.78
CA LEU A 75 9.62 7.89 16.90
C LEU A 75 9.46 6.56 17.68
N CYS A 76 9.38 5.43 16.98
CA CYS A 76 9.33 4.12 17.65
C CYS A 76 10.57 3.85 18.50
N MET A 77 11.75 4.22 18.01
CA MET A 77 13.01 4.08 18.75
C MET A 77 13.04 4.98 19.99
N LEU A 78 12.57 6.22 19.84
CA LEU A 78 12.42 7.16 20.95
C LEU A 78 11.45 6.63 22.02
N LEU A 79 10.27 6.17 21.59
CA LEU A 79 9.26 5.62 22.51
C LEU A 79 9.77 4.34 23.20
N ARG A 80 10.53 3.49 22.51
CA ARG A 80 11.21 2.35 23.16
C ARG A 80 12.15 2.81 24.27
N LYS A 81 13.01 3.79 23.96
CA LYS A 81 13.97 4.34 24.93
C LYS A 81 13.28 4.95 26.15
N LYS A 82 12.11 5.59 25.95
CA LYS A 82 11.42 6.38 26.99
C LYS A 82 10.35 5.59 27.74
N LEU A 83 9.64 4.67 27.08
CA LEU A 83 8.46 4.00 27.65
C LEU A 83 8.64 2.50 27.92
N GLN A 84 9.65 1.84 27.35
CA GLN A 84 9.84 0.41 27.62
C GLN A 84 10.22 0.19 29.09
N GLY A 85 9.46 -0.67 29.79
CA GLY A 85 9.57 -0.89 31.23
C GLY A 85 8.74 0.11 32.08
N ALA A 86 8.29 1.23 31.51
CA ALA A 86 7.48 2.22 32.22
C ALA A 86 6.13 1.65 32.66
N LYS A 87 5.65 2.07 33.83
CA LYS A 87 4.38 1.67 34.42
C LYS A 87 3.30 2.67 34.03
N LEU A 88 2.16 2.20 33.53
CA LEU A 88 1.00 3.05 33.26
C LEU A 88 0.32 3.41 34.58
N LEU A 89 0.33 4.68 34.93
CA LEU A 89 -0.23 5.19 36.17
C LEU A 89 -1.68 5.59 36.01
N GLU A 90 -2.01 6.31 34.95
CA GLU A 90 -3.30 6.95 34.77
C GLU A 90 -3.67 7.07 33.31
N ILE A 91 -4.97 7.04 33.00
CA ILE A 91 -5.55 7.38 31.71
C ILE A 91 -6.62 8.43 31.95
N THR A 92 -6.41 9.65 31.46
CA THR A 92 -7.38 10.73 31.57
C THR A 92 -7.89 11.17 30.20
N GLN A 93 -9.11 11.69 30.20
CA GLN A 93 -9.75 12.32 29.04
C GLN A 93 -10.17 13.72 29.46
N PRO A 94 -9.68 14.79 28.81
CA PRO A 94 -10.12 16.14 29.11
C PRO A 94 -11.59 16.31 28.70
N ASP A 95 -12.48 16.38 29.65
CA ASP A 95 -13.93 16.45 29.45
C ASP A 95 -14.44 15.38 28.47
N LEU A 96 -15.18 15.75 27.45
CA LEU A 96 -15.60 14.89 26.35
C LEU A 96 -14.80 15.15 25.05
N GLU A 97 -13.54 15.63 25.21
CA GLU A 97 -12.65 15.78 24.06
C GLU A 97 -12.21 14.42 23.51
N ARG A 98 -11.90 14.41 22.22
CA ARG A 98 -11.39 13.18 21.56
C ARG A 98 -9.88 13.05 21.74
N ALA A 99 -9.43 13.11 23.00
CA ALA A 99 -8.05 12.99 23.39
C ALA A 99 -7.92 12.16 24.65
N LEU A 100 -6.94 11.26 24.72
CA LEU A 100 -6.56 10.52 25.91
C LEU A 100 -5.14 10.89 26.30
N MET A 101 -4.91 11.08 27.59
CA MET A 101 -3.61 11.29 28.20
C MET A 101 -3.23 10.02 28.99
N LEU A 102 -2.23 9.29 28.49
CA LEU A 102 -1.69 8.10 29.14
C LEU A 102 -0.44 8.53 29.91
N LYS A 103 -0.50 8.50 31.23
CA LYS A 103 0.57 8.92 32.14
C LYS A 103 1.40 7.72 32.58
N PHE A 104 2.70 7.80 32.43
CA PHE A 104 3.64 6.73 32.72
C PHE A 104 4.66 7.16 33.76
N ASP A 105 4.95 6.26 34.71
CA ASP A 105 6.16 6.30 35.51
C ASP A 105 7.29 5.59 34.75
N SER A 106 8.27 6.34 34.35
CA SER A 106 9.43 5.88 33.58
C SER A 106 10.74 6.17 34.31
N VAL A 107 11.83 5.58 33.87
CA VAL A 107 13.16 5.83 34.43
C VAL A 107 14.02 6.49 33.37
N ASN A 108 14.67 7.61 33.71
CA ASN A 108 15.57 8.32 32.83
C ASN A 108 16.96 7.63 32.74
N GLU A 109 17.88 8.18 31.96
CA GLU A 109 19.23 7.64 31.77
C GLU A 109 20.10 7.70 33.03
N LEU A 110 19.73 8.56 33.98
CA LEU A 110 20.43 8.70 35.27
C LEU A 110 19.87 7.76 36.33
N GLY A 111 18.77 7.08 36.05
CA GLY A 111 18.10 6.18 37.00
C GLY A 111 16.99 6.86 37.81
N ASP A 112 16.68 8.13 37.56
CA ASP A 112 15.61 8.84 38.26
C ASP A 112 14.25 8.51 37.69
N HIS A 113 13.23 8.47 38.55
CA HIS A 113 11.84 8.36 38.13
C HIS A 113 11.35 9.67 37.51
N VAL A 114 10.77 9.58 36.31
CA VAL A 114 10.20 10.71 35.59
C VAL A 114 8.80 10.38 35.08
N GLU A 115 7.91 11.34 35.19
CA GLU A 115 6.56 11.19 34.65
C GLU A 115 6.53 11.60 33.15
N LEU A 116 6.06 10.71 32.28
CA LEU A 116 5.88 10.98 30.86
C LEU A 116 4.41 10.82 30.51
N THR A 117 3.91 11.69 29.66
CA THR A 117 2.54 11.62 29.15
C THR A 117 2.54 11.33 27.64
N LEU A 118 1.83 10.31 27.22
CA LEU A 118 1.53 10.05 25.82
C LEU A 118 0.13 10.58 25.51
N ALA A 119 0.07 11.74 24.85
CA ALA A 119 -1.18 12.34 24.41
C ALA A 119 -1.62 11.69 23.09
N VAL A 120 -2.81 11.11 23.07
CA VAL A 120 -3.44 10.44 21.92
C VAL A 120 -4.64 11.25 21.47
N GLU A 121 -4.53 11.92 20.34
CA GLU A 121 -5.58 12.78 19.79
C GLU A 121 -6.28 12.08 18.61
N ILE A 122 -7.61 11.95 18.65
CA ILE A 122 -8.42 11.20 17.67
C ILE A 122 -9.34 12.16 16.92
N MET A 123 -8.79 12.88 15.94
CA MET A 123 -9.48 13.96 15.22
C MET A 123 -9.39 13.76 13.69
N GLY A 124 -9.57 12.54 13.20
CA GLY A 124 -9.50 12.23 11.76
C GLY A 124 -8.13 12.57 11.18
N ARG A 125 -8.08 13.43 10.18
CA ARG A 125 -6.81 13.85 9.55
C ARG A 125 -5.84 14.57 10.50
N TYR A 126 -6.37 15.20 11.55
CA TYR A 126 -5.60 15.90 12.56
C TYR A 126 -5.21 15.04 13.75
N SER A 127 -5.52 13.73 13.72
CA SER A 127 -5.12 12.80 14.77
C SER A 127 -3.61 12.75 14.92
N ASN A 128 -3.15 12.69 16.18
CA ASN A 128 -1.73 12.69 16.49
C ASN A 128 -1.42 11.84 17.74
N ILE A 129 -0.15 11.49 17.91
CA ILE A 129 0.40 10.82 19.09
C ILE A 129 1.62 11.63 19.52
N ILE A 130 1.58 12.20 20.71
CA ILE A 130 2.55 13.18 21.17
C ILE A 130 3.12 12.72 22.50
N LEU A 131 4.44 12.61 22.60
CA LEU A 131 5.12 12.33 23.87
C LEU A 131 5.49 13.64 24.54
N VAL A 132 5.09 13.79 25.80
CA VAL A 132 5.25 15.00 26.61
C VAL A 132 6.02 14.66 27.88
N ASP A 133 6.92 15.53 28.31
CA ASP A 133 7.69 15.39 29.55
C ASP A 133 6.89 15.88 30.79
N GLU A 134 7.48 15.72 31.96
CA GLU A 134 6.92 16.15 33.25
C GLU A 134 6.67 17.67 33.35
N ASN A 135 7.36 18.47 32.57
CA ASN A 135 7.21 19.93 32.49
C ASN A 135 6.17 20.38 31.46
N GLY A 136 5.45 19.43 30.83
CA GLY A 136 4.49 19.68 29.79
C GLY A 136 5.11 20.02 28.43
N LYS A 137 6.42 19.81 28.21
CA LYS A 137 7.08 20.05 26.91
C LYS A 137 6.99 18.82 26.03
N ILE A 138 6.75 19.05 24.75
CA ILE A 138 6.73 18.02 23.72
C ILE A 138 8.14 17.48 23.53
N ILE A 139 8.32 16.18 23.75
CA ILE A 139 9.57 15.48 23.44
C ILE A 139 9.60 15.16 21.94
N ASP A 140 8.53 14.57 21.42
CA ASP A 140 8.34 14.36 19.98
C ASP A 140 6.86 14.00 19.68
N ALA A 141 6.52 14.00 18.38
CA ALA A 141 5.17 13.69 17.91
C ALA A 141 5.21 12.85 16.64
N LEU A 142 4.16 12.05 16.43
CA LEU A 142 3.98 11.27 15.21
C LEU A 142 3.85 12.19 13.98
N LYS A 143 3.08 13.27 14.14
CA LYS A 143 2.94 14.32 13.14
C LYS A 143 3.40 15.62 13.76
N ARG A 144 4.52 16.14 13.31
CA ARG A 144 4.99 17.48 13.67
C ARG A 144 4.19 18.50 12.88
N VAL A 145 3.71 19.54 13.56
CA VAL A 145 2.91 20.62 12.97
C VAL A 145 3.64 21.93 13.19
N ASP A 146 4.11 22.54 12.12
CA ASP A 146 4.79 23.82 12.11
C ASP A 146 3.85 25.00 11.75
N ALA A 147 4.39 26.19 11.67
CA ALA A 147 3.64 27.41 11.36
C ALA A 147 3.09 27.46 9.92
N GLU A 148 3.67 26.70 8.99
CA GLU A 148 3.17 26.60 7.62
C GLU A 148 1.93 25.68 7.55
N MET A 149 1.87 24.68 8.44
CA MET A 149 0.76 23.69 8.50
C MET A 149 -0.42 24.17 9.34
N SER A 150 -0.19 24.98 10.37
CA SER A 150 -1.24 25.51 11.26
C SER A 150 -0.83 26.84 11.88
N SER A 151 -1.70 27.84 11.76
CA SER A 151 -1.56 29.12 12.45
C SER A 151 -2.01 29.07 13.90
N GLU A 152 -2.82 28.07 14.28
CA GLU A 152 -3.49 28.04 15.59
C GLU A 152 -2.73 27.22 16.64
N ARG A 153 -2.09 26.11 16.22
CA ARG A 153 -1.45 25.20 17.16
C ARG A 153 -0.21 24.55 16.55
N LEU A 154 0.93 24.77 17.16
CA LEU A 154 2.19 24.14 16.80
C LEU A 154 2.39 22.85 17.63
N VAL A 155 2.93 21.81 16.99
CA VAL A 155 3.31 20.54 17.64
C VAL A 155 4.74 20.21 17.22
N LEU A 156 5.69 20.80 17.95
CA LEU A 156 7.12 20.65 17.70
C LEU A 156 7.88 20.31 18.98
N PRO A 157 8.98 19.55 18.92
CA PRO A 157 9.82 19.27 20.08
C PRO A 157 10.26 20.55 20.79
N GLY A 158 10.22 20.53 22.12
CA GLY A 158 10.60 21.64 22.99
C GLY A 158 9.50 22.65 23.29
N LEU A 159 8.39 22.67 22.53
CA LEU A 159 7.24 23.53 22.83
C LEU A 159 6.36 22.93 23.92
N LEU A 160 5.63 23.79 24.63
CA LEU A 160 4.60 23.32 25.59
C LEU A 160 3.44 22.67 24.84
N TYR A 161 3.04 21.50 25.30
CA TYR A 161 1.84 20.83 24.82
C TYR A 161 0.60 21.64 25.20
N ARG A 162 -0.29 21.83 24.25
CA ARG A 162 -1.60 22.45 24.46
C ARG A 162 -2.66 21.54 23.86
N LEU A 163 -3.81 21.45 24.50
CA LEU A 163 -4.96 20.79 23.93
C LEU A 163 -5.42 21.50 22.65
N PRO A 164 -6.10 20.79 21.73
CA PRO A 164 -6.80 21.44 20.63
C PRO A 164 -7.71 22.58 21.11
N PRO A 165 -7.95 23.61 20.29
CA PRO A 165 -8.82 24.72 20.68
C PRO A 165 -10.20 24.22 21.12
N PRO A 166 -10.72 24.66 22.28
CA PRO A 166 -12.03 24.26 22.77
C PRO A 166 -13.13 24.75 21.83
N GLN A 167 -14.21 23.98 21.71
CA GLN A 167 -15.41 24.40 21.00
C GLN A 167 -16.40 25.06 21.99
N ASP A 168 -17.15 26.09 21.54
CA ASP A 168 -18.23 26.67 22.36
C ASP A 168 -19.44 25.74 22.39
N LYS A 169 -19.32 24.63 23.14
CA LYS A 169 -20.35 23.60 23.32
C LYS A 169 -20.49 23.22 24.78
N LEU A 170 -21.70 22.78 25.13
CA LEU A 170 -22.00 22.32 26.49
C LEU A 170 -21.47 20.89 26.70
N SER A 171 -20.82 20.69 27.83
CA SER A 171 -20.42 19.35 28.26
C SER A 171 -21.56 18.63 28.96
N MET A 172 -21.95 17.48 28.49
CA MET A 172 -22.97 16.63 29.10
C MET A 172 -22.56 16.12 30.50
N LEU A 173 -21.29 16.25 30.88
CA LEU A 173 -20.84 15.86 32.23
C LEU A 173 -21.17 16.90 33.29
N THR A 174 -21.30 18.16 32.93
CA THR A 174 -21.45 19.30 33.84
C THR A 174 -22.73 20.10 33.70
N CYS A 175 -23.30 20.16 32.48
CA CYS A 175 -24.53 20.90 32.22
C CYS A 175 -25.80 20.17 32.67
N THR A 176 -26.94 20.89 32.67
CA THR A 176 -28.27 20.33 32.89
C THR A 176 -29.07 20.22 31.59
N VAL A 177 -30.16 19.45 31.57
CA VAL A 177 -31.03 19.30 30.41
C VAL A 177 -31.69 20.63 30.05
N GLU A 178 -32.07 21.42 31.05
CA GLU A 178 -32.68 22.75 30.89
C GLU A 178 -31.71 23.69 30.15
N GLU A 179 -30.44 23.70 30.51
CA GLU A 179 -29.40 24.49 29.82
C GLU A 179 -29.24 24.06 28.37
N ILE A 180 -29.26 22.75 28.07
CA ILE A 180 -29.19 22.23 26.74
C ILE A 180 -30.40 22.68 25.90
N MET A 181 -31.61 22.53 26.46
CA MET A 181 -32.83 22.92 25.77
C MET A 181 -32.88 24.42 25.54
N ALA A 182 -32.49 25.24 26.56
CA ALA A 182 -32.39 26.69 26.40
C ALA A 182 -31.40 27.10 25.30
N ARG A 183 -30.24 26.44 25.20
CA ARG A 183 -29.25 26.70 24.15
C ARG A 183 -29.80 26.31 22.76
N ILE A 184 -30.56 25.20 22.66
CA ILE A 184 -31.24 24.79 21.42
C ILE A 184 -32.28 25.81 21.01
N ASP A 185 -33.13 26.27 21.94
CA ASP A 185 -34.17 27.28 21.68
C ASP A 185 -33.59 28.63 21.24
N ALA A 186 -32.40 28.97 21.73
CA ALA A 186 -31.66 30.18 21.38
C ALA A 186 -31.00 30.14 19.98
N LEU A 187 -31.00 29.02 19.28
CA LEU A 187 -30.42 28.94 17.94
C LEU A 187 -31.13 29.87 16.97
N PRO A 188 -30.41 30.63 16.12
CA PRO A 188 -30.97 31.69 15.30
C PRO A 188 -31.86 31.19 14.14
N ARG A 189 -31.59 29.96 13.68
CA ARG A 189 -32.28 29.36 12.52
C ARG A 189 -33.02 28.10 12.91
N ASP A 190 -34.13 27.85 12.24
CA ASP A 190 -34.80 26.56 12.31
C ASP A 190 -33.91 25.50 11.63
N MET A 191 -33.72 24.37 12.30
CA MET A 191 -32.93 23.24 11.80
C MET A 191 -33.38 21.92 12.43
N GLU A 192 -32.99 20.82 11.82
CA GLU A 192 -33.22 19.48 12.35
C GLU A 192 -32.61 19.34 13.76
N LEU A 193 -33.30 18.64 14.64
CA LEU A 193 -32.87 18.42 16.03
C LEU A 193 -31.49 17.77 16.13
N SER A 194 -31.17 16.84 15.25
CA SER A 194 -29.82 16.20 15.20
C SER A 194 -28.70 17.20 14.94
N LYS A 195 -28.92 18.15 14.03
CA LYS A 195 -27.96 19.24 13.73
C LYS A 195 -27.83 20.20 14.90
N ALA A 196 -28.96 20.54 15.53
CA ALA A 196 -29.00 21.40 16.72
C ALA A 196 -28.23 20.77 17.88
N LEU A 197 -28.49 19.51 18.19
CA LEU A 197 -27.76 18.76 19.23
C LEU A 197 -26.24 18.74 18.97
N MET A 198 -25.82 18.48 17.72
CA MET A 198 -24.40 18.50 17.35
C MET A 198 -23.76 19.89 17.43
N SER A 199 -24.53 20.96 17.28
CA SER A 199 -24.02 22.33 17.42
C SER A 199 -23.88 22.75 18.88
N VAL A 200 -24.71 22.22 19.76
CA VAL A 200 -24.81 22.60 21.19
C VAL A 200 -23.99 21.70 22.09
N LEU A 201 -23.96 20.38 21.83
CA LEU A 201 -23.33 19.39 22.70
C LEU A 201 -21.93 19.02 22.25
N GLN A 202 -21.02 18.92 23.23
CA GLN A 202 -19.69 18.38 23.04
C GLN A 202 -19.73 16.84 23.10
N GLY A 203 -18.87 16.20 22.30
CA GLY A 203 -18.55 14.78 22.43
C GLY A 203 -19.60 13.81 21.90
N ILE A 204 -20.57 14.25 21.08
CA ILE A 204 -21.52 13.37 20.40
C ILE A 204 -21.23 13.27 18.89
N SER A 205 -21.59 12.13 18.32
CA SER A 205 -21.48 11.87 16.88
C SER A 205 -22.81 12.05 16.14
N PRO A 206 -22.78 12.19 14.79
CA PRO A 206 -24.01 12.31 14.02
C PRO A 206 -24.96 11.12 14.17
N ILE A 207 -24.45 9.91 14.40
CA ILE A 207 -25.30 8.72 14.59
C ILE A 207 -26.10 8.83 15.90
N ILE A 208 -25.46 9.31 16.98
CA ILE A 208 -26.12 9.51 18.27
C ILE A 208 -27.14 10.65 18.19
N ALA A 209 -26.77 11.77 17.58
CA ALA A 209 -27.67 12.90 17.43
C ALA A 209 -28.95 12.54 16.62
N ARG A 210 -28.79 11.77 15.54
CA ARG A 210 -29.91 11.26 14.75
C ARG A 210 -30.75 10.23 15.51
N GLU A 211 -30.13 9.42 16.38
CA GLU A 211 -30.88 8.47 17.20
C GLU A 211 -31.79 9.18 18.21
N VAL A 212 -31.31 10.26 18.83
CA VAL A 212 -32.14 11.10 19.69
C VAL A 212 -33.29 11.72 18.89
N GLU A 213 -33.04 12.28 17.72
CA GLU A 213 -34.07 12.85 16.85
C GLU A 213 -35.10 11.81 16.40
N ASN A 214 -34.65 10.64 15.92
CA ASN A 214 -35.51 9.53 15.52
C ASN A 214 -36.45 9.10 16.65
N SER A 215 -35.90 9.00 17.86
CA SER A 215 -36.65 8.61 19.05
C SER A 215 -37.62 9.71 19.51
N ALA A 216 -37.22 10.97 19.43
CA ALA A 216 -38.08 12.12 19.75
C ALA A 216 -39.23 12.29 18.74
N GLY A 217 -38.96 12.05 17.46
CA GLY A 217 -39.90 12.18 16.36
C GLY A 217 -40.72 10.92 16.06
N LEU A 218 -40.43 9.76 16.71
CA LEU A 218 -41.02 8.46 16.40
C LEU A 218 -40.83 8.06 14.93
N GLY A 219 -39.61 8.28 14.42
CA GLY A 219 -39.26 8.01 13.03
C GLY A 219 -39.44 9.19 12.05
N HIS A 220 -39.94 10.33 12.52
CA HIS A 220 -40.10 11.53 11.72
C HIS A 220 -39.05 12.57 12.07
N GLU A 221 -38.70 13.41 11.10
CA GLU A 221 -37.82 14.57 11.31
C GLU A 221 -38.43 15.54 12.34
N VAL A 222 -37.59 16.12 13.19
CA VAL A 222 -37.95 17.08 14.22
C VAL A 222 -37.20 18.39 13.98
N TYR A 223 -37.91 19.46 13.79
CA TYR A 223 -37.35 20.81 13.62
C TYR A 223 -37.47 21.59 14.92
N VAL A 224 -36.41 22.29 15.31
CA VAL A 224 -36.28 22.95 16.62
C VAL A 224 -37.42 23.97 16.86
N LYS A 225 -37.70 24.85 15.89
CA LYS A 225 -38.67 25.93 16.08
C LYS A 225 -40.12 25.47 15.95
N SER A 226 -40.37 24.31 15.36
CA SER A 226 -41.71 23.72 15.18
C SER A 226 -41.93 22.47 16.06
N MET A 227 -41.06 22.25 17.05
CA MET A 227 -41.12 21.10 17.96
C MET A 227 -42.42 21.15 18.81
N THR A 228 -43.22 20.09 18.70
CA THR A 228 -44.45 19.95 19.50
C THR A 228 -44.14 19.62 20.97
N PRO A 229 -45.07 19.94 21.91
CA PRO A 229 -44.84 19.63 23.33
C PRO A 229 -44.55 18.14 23.61
N PRO A 230 -45.15 17.14 22.94
CA PRO A 230 -44.79 15.74 23.10
C PRO A 230 -43.38 15.42 22.58
N GLN A 231 -42.97 16.02 21.45
CA GLN A 231 -41.61 15.85 20.91
C GLN A 231 -40.58 16.44 21.87
N ARG A 232 -40.86 17.62 22.44
CA ARG A 232 -39.97 18.27 23.43
C ARG A 232 -39.74 17.38 24.66
N ARG A 233 -40.82 16.87 25.26
CA ARG A 233 -40.70 15.95 26.40
C ARG A 233 -39.89 14.70 26.08
N ARG A 234 -40.07 14.11 24.90
CA ARG A 234 -39.26 12.97 24.48
C ARG A 234 -37.79 13.37 24.26
N THR A 235 -37.54 14.53 23.65
CA THR A 235 -36.16 15.06 23.50
C THR A 235 -35.47 15.19 24.87
N GLU A 236 -36.12 15.85 25.83
CA GLU A 236 -35.62 16.01 27.20
C GLU A 236 -35.31 14.66 27.85
N MET A 237 -36.20 13.68 27.72
CA MET A 237 -36.02 12.33 28.26
C MET A 237 -34.80 11.62 27.63
N TYR A 238 -34.69 11.65 26.28
CA TYR A 238 -33.58 10.99 25.61
C TYR A 238 -32.24 11.69 25.83
N VAL A 239 -32.24 13.03 25.93
CA VAL A 239 -31.03 13.79 26.31
C VAL A 239 -30.63 13.46 27.73
N THR A 240 -31.58 13.36 28.67
CA THR A 240 -31.31 12.92 30.06
C THR A 240 -30.66 11.53 30.06
N THR A 241 -31.25 10.57 29.38
CA THR A 241 -30.69 9.21 29.26
C THR A 241 -29.28 9.23 28.68
N LEU A 242 -29.04 10.02 27.65
CA LEU A 242 -27.72 10.17 27.03
C LEU A 242 -26.69 10.75 28.02
N MET A 243 -27.08 11.78 28.80
CA MET A 243 -26.23 12.39 29.84
C MET A 243 -25.91 11.40 30.94
N GLU A 244 -26.89 10.63 31.40
CA GLU A 244 -26.70 9.59 32.44
C GLU A 244 -25.76 8.48 31.91
N THR A 245 -25.96 8.04 30.67
CA THR A 245 -25.08 7.07 30.02
C THR A 245 -23.65 7.58 29.94
N ALA A 246 -23.44 8.85 29.56
CA ALA A 246 -22.12 9.46 29.52
C ALA A 246 -21.48 9.60 30.90
N LYS A 247 -22.24 10.04 31.92
CA LYS A 247 -21.75 10.23 33.32
C LYS A 247 -21.38 8.90 33.96
N ASN A 248 -22.27 7.91 33.87
CA ASN A 248 -22.13 6.60 34.53
C ASN A 248 -21.32 5.58 33.73
N VAL A 249 -20.92 5.91 32.50
CA VAL A 249 -20.22 5.01 31.58
C VAL A 249 -20.96 3.66 31.39
N SER A 250 -22.30 3.75 31.29
CA SER A 250 -23.21 2.58 31.26
C SER A 250 -23.58 2.12 29.83
N GLY A 251 -22.96 2.70 28.81
CA GLY A 251 -23.18 2.32 27.42
C GLY A 251 -22.66 0.94 27.07
N THR A 252 -23.21 0.36 26.01
CA THR A 252 -22.83 -0.94 25.47
C THR A 252 -22.39 -0.82 24.00
N PRO A 253 -21.41 -1.60 23.54
CA PRO A 253 -20.88 -1.48 22.19
C PRO A 253 -21.79 -2.13 21.16
N HIS A 254 -22.33 -1.33 20.24
CA HIS A 254 -23.18 -1.79 19.16
C HIS A 254 -22.56 -1.49 17.78
N ILE A 255 -22.60 -2.47 16.89
CA ILE A 255 -22.18 -2.34 15.49
C ILE A 255 -23.40 -2.37 14.57
N VAL A 256 -23.42 -1.47 13.60
CA VAL A 256 -24.44 -1.40 12.56
C VAL A 256 -23.89 -2.03 11.29
N ILE A 257 -24.60 -3.02 10.76
CA ILE A 257 -24.18 -3.86 9.63
C ILE A 257 -25.22 -3.70 8.52
N ASP A 258 -24.76 -3.47 7.28
CA ASP A 258 -25.61 -3.37 6.12
C ASP A 258 -26.12 -4.74 5.61
N PRO A 259 -27.09 -4.81 4.67
CA PRO A 259 -27.59 -6.06 4.12
C PRO A 259 -26.54 -6.91 3.39
N GLN A 260 -25.41 -6.34 3.01
CA GLN A 260 -24.26 -7.01 2.40
C GLN A 260 -23.26 -7.52 3.45
N ASN A 261 -23.65 -7.53 4.72
CA ASN A 261 -22.84 -7.96 5.87
C ASN A 261 -21.58 -7.10 6.09
N LYS A 262 -21.58 -5.82 5.66
CA LYS A 262 -20.47 -4.89 5.86
C LYS A 262 -20.73 -3.96 7.03
N PRO A 263 -19.74 -3.74 7.91
CA PRO A 263 -19.85 -2.78 9.00
C PRO A 263 -20.00 -1.35 8.46
N LYS A 264 -21.12 -0.71 8.79
CA LYS A 264 -21.49 0.64 8.34
C LYS A 264 -21.15 1.71 9.35
N ASP A 265 -21.54 1.48 10.61
CA ASP A 265 -21.34 2.42 11.71
C ASP A 265 -21.25 1.67 13.05
N PHE A 266 -20.96 2.39 14.14
CA PHE A 266 -20.95 1.84 15.48
C PHE A 266 -21.34 2.90 16.51
N ALA A 267 -21.81 2.46 17.69
CA ALA A 267 -22.27 3.33 18.76
C ALA A 267 -22.01 2.71 20.13
N PHE A 268 -22.14 3.53 21.18
CA PHE A 268 -22.10 3.09 22.58
C PHE A 268 -23.50 2.81 23.15
N MET A 269 -24.52 2.74 22.31
CA MET A 269 -25.91 2.46 22.66
C MET A 269 -26.64 1.78 21.50
N ASP A 270 -27.80 1.18 21.77
CA ASP A 270 -28.68 0.60 20.74
C ASP A 270 -29.16 1.68 19.73
N ILE A 271 -29.13 1.33 18.46
CA ILE A 271 -29.46 2.23 17.33
C ILE A 271 -30.68 1.71 16.58
N ARG A 272 -31.76 2.47 16.57
CA ARG A 272 -33.06 2.12 15.97
C ARG A 272 -33.41 2.91 14.72
N GLN A 273 -32.71 4.02 14.45
CA GLN A 273 -32.98 4.92 13.33
C GLN A 273 -32.97 4.26 11.95
N TYR A 274 -32.33 3.12 11.80
CA TYR A 274 -32.26 2.40 10.53
C TYR A 274 -33.39 1.38 10.32
N GLY A 275 -34.23 1.13 11.34
CA GLY A 275 -35.31 0.15 11.29
C GLY A 275 -34.83 -1.23 10.80
N SER A 276 -35.56 -1.82 9.86
CA SER A 276 -35.22 -3.11 9.25
C SER A 276 -34.16 -3.02 8.13
N ALA A 277 -33.74 -1.81 7.75
CA ALA A 277 -32.77 -1.62 6.66
C ALA A 277 -31.35 -2.06 7.02
N MET A 278 -31.02 -2.15 8.31
CA MET A 278 -29.72 -2.57 8.80
C MET A 278 -29.85 -3.47 10.03
N THR A 279 -28.85 -4.31 10.25
CA THR A 279 -28.77 -5.14 11.46
C THR A 279 -27.91 -4.45 12.50
N VAL A 280 -28.42 -4.31 13.72
CA VAL A 280 -27.67 -3.80 14.86
C VAL A 280 -27.36 -4.97 15.79
N SER A 281 -26.10 -5.13 16.18
CA SER A 281 -25.69 -6.21 17.10
C SER A 281 -24.73 -5.70 18.15
N GLU A 282 -25.00 -6.11 19.39
CA GLU A 282 -24.09 -5.86 20.51
C GLU A 282 -22.84 -6.71 20.41
N LYS A 283 -21.69 -6.16 20.83
CA LYS A 283 -20.39 -6.86 20.91
C LYS A 283 -19.97 -7.02 22.37
N LYS A 284 -19.02 -7.90 22.62
CA LYS A 284 -18.55 -8.18 24.00
C LYS A 284 -17.79 -7.00 24.62
N SER A 285 -17.09 -6.21 23.80
CA SER A 285 -16.32 -5.07 24.24
C SER A 285 -16.22 -4.01 23.14
N PHE A 286 -15.92 -2.77 23.54
CA PHE A 286 -15.67 -1.66 22.62
C PHE A 286 -14.45 -1.91 21.74
N SER A 287 -13.41 -2.51 22.30
CA SER A 287 -12.19 -2.86 21.56
C SER A 287 -12.44 -3.94 20.51
N GLU A 288 -13.16 -5.03 20.83
CA GLU A 288 -13.53 -6.07 19.87
C GLU A 288 -14.38 -5.49 18.74
N MET A 289 -15.34 -4.65 19.07
CA MET A 289 -16.17 -3.99 18.07
C MET A 289 -15.36 -3.14 17.10
N LEU A 290 -14.40 -2.36 17.60
CA LEU A 290 -13.50 -1.55 16.77
C LEU A 290 -12.59 -2.42 15.89
N ASP A 291 -12.05 -3.52 16.41
CA ASP A 291 -11.27 -4.47 15.61
C ASP A 291 -12.11 -5.05 14.45
N VAL A 292 -13.35 -5.45 14.72
CA VAL A 292 -14.27 -5.95 13.68
C VAL A 292 -14.60 -4.86 12.66
N PHE A 293 -14.97 -3.65 13.14
CA PHE A 293 -15.37 -2.54 12.27
C PHE A 293 -14.25 -2.09 11.31
N TYR A 294 -13.02 -2.06 11.78
CA TYR A 294 -11.89 -1.59 10.98
C TYR A 294 -11.12 -2.69 10.25
N ALA A 295 -11.42 -3.98 10.50
CA ALA A 295 -10.66 -5.12 9.95
C ALA A 295 -10.48 -5.06 8.42
N GLU A 296 -11.58 -4.88 7.68
CA GLU A 296 -11.55 -4.80 6.21
C GLU A 296 -10.81 -3.54 5.73
N ARG A 297 -11.10 -2.39 6.33
CA ARG A 297 -10.45 -1.11 5.98
C ARG A 297 -8.95 -1.15 6.23
N ASP A 298 -8.53 -1.73 7.35
CA ASP A 298 -7.12 -1.88 7.67
C ASP A 298 -6.41 -2.86 6.75
N GLN A 299 -7.08 -3.91 6.32
CA GLN A 299 -6.56 -4.86 5.35
C GLN A 299 -6.33 -4.18 4.00
N ILE A 300 -7.33 -3.45 3.49
CA ILE A 300 -7.23 -2.69 2.24
C ILE A 300 -6.08 -1.68 2.31
N GLU A 301 -5.98 -0.93 3.41
CA GLU A 301 -4.94 0.08 3.56
C GLU A 301 -3.53 -0.55 3.69
N ARG A 302 -3.39 -1.66 4.41
CA ARG A 302 -2.12 -2.41 4.46
C ARG A 302 -1.71 -2.90 3.08
N MET A 303 -2.66 -3.43 2.30
CA MET A 303 -2.40 -3.83 0.92
C MET A 303 -1.95 -2.64 0.07
N ARG A 304 -2.64 -1.50 0.17
CA ARG A 304 -2.30 -0.28 -0.57
C ARG A 304 -0.88 0.20 -0.27
N VAL A 305 -0.51 0.30 1.00
CA VAL A 305 0.83 0.73 1.42
C VAL A 305 1.91 -0.23 0.94
N LYS A 306 1.71 -1.55 1.12
CA LYS A 306 2.67 -2.58 0.67
C LYS A 306 2.83 -2.58 -0.86
N SER A 307 1.72 -2.44 -1.59
CA SER A 307 1.74 -2.36 -3.05
C SER A 307 2.48 -1.10 -3.52
N GLN A 308 2.19 0.06 -2.94
CA GLN A 308 2.85 1.33 -3.30
C GLN A 308 4.38 1.28 -3.07
N ASP A 309 4.84 0.67 -1.97
CA ASP A 309 6.27 0.52 -1.69
C ASP A 309 6.96 -0.33 -2.76
N LEU A 310 6.33 -1.44 -3.17
CA LEU A 310 6.85 -2.30 -4.22
C LEU A 310 6.82 -1.62 -5.59
N LEU A 311 5.72 -0.95 -5.93
CA LEU A 311 5.58 -0.19 -7.17
C LEU A 311 6.65 0.89 -7.30
N ARG A 312 6.89 1.66 -6.23
CA ARG A 312 7.92 2.70 -6.21
C ARG A 312 9.32 2.13 -6.40
N LEU A 313 9.62 1.01 -5.75
CA LEU A 313 10.90 0.33 -5.89
C LEU A 313 11.11 -0.14 -7.34
N LEU A 314 10.11 -0.80 -7.94
CA LEU A 314 10.19 -1.30 -9.32
C LEU A 314 10.30 -0.16 -10.33
N ALA A 315 9.54 0.92 -10.14
CA ALA A 315 9.64 2.11 -10.99
C ALA A 315 11.06 2.68 -11.01
N ASN A 316 11.71 2.79 -9.84
CA ASN A 316 13.10 3.25 -9.75
C ASN A 316 14.08 2.30 -10.47
N HIS A 317 13.85 0.99 -10.43
CA HIS A 317 14.66 0.03 -11.17
C HIS A 317 14.42 0.11 -12.68
N ALA A 318 13.17 0.21 -13.12
CA ALA A 318 12.80 0.36 -14.53
C ALA A 318 13.41 1.64 -15.13
N ASP A 319 13.33 2.77 -14.41
CA ASP A 319 13.94 4.04 -14.83
C ASP A 319 15.47 3.94 -15.00
N ARG A 320 16.14 3.26 -14.08
CA ARG A 320 17.60 3.03 -14.19
C ARG A 320 17.95 2.19 -15.40
N LEU A 321 17.21 1.12 -15.65
CA LEU A 321 17.43 0.24 -16.80
C LEU A 321 17.15 0.97 -18.12
N SER A 322 16.07 1.73 -18.20
CA SER A 322 15.72 2.51 -19.39
C SER A 322 16.80 3.54 -19.73
N ARG A 323 17.32 4.27 -18.73
CA ARG A 323 18.43 5.20 -18.93
C ARG A 323 19.72 4.48 -19.35
N LYS A 324 20.01 3.32 -18.73
CA LYS A 324 21.17 2.50 -19.12
C LYS A 324 21.07 2.05 -20.57
N ILE A 325 19.90 1.54 -20.99
CA ILE A 325 19.64 1.12 -22.37
C ILE A 325 19.83 2.29 -23.34
N ALA A 326 19.24 3.46 -23.05
CA ALA A 326 19.37 4.65 -23.90
C ALA A 326 20.82 5.09 -24.07
N ASN A 327 21.60 5.13 -22.97
CA ASN A 327 23.02 5.49 -23.04
C ASN A 327 23.82 4.46 -23.84
N GLN A 328 23.60 3.17 -23.62
CA GLN A 328 24.28 2.10 -24.35
C GLN A 328 23.91 2.08 -25.83
N GLN A 329 22.67 2.42 -26.21
CA GLN A 329 22.24 2.57 -27.59
C GLN A 329 22.93 3.77 -28.27
N ALA A 330 23.08 4.89 -27.56
CA ALA A 330 23.83 6.02 -28.06
C ALA A 330 25.32 5.69 -28.28
N GLU A 331 25.94 4.95 -27.36
CA GLU A 331 27.32 4.46 -27.54
C GLU A 331 27.42 3.46 -28.72
N LEU A 332 26.42 2.59 -28.87
CA LEU A 332 26.37 1.62 -29.96
C LEU A 332 26.28 2.30 -31.34
N SER A 333 25.52 3.41 -31.46
CA SER A 333 25.42 4.18 -32.71
C SER A 333 26.77 4.78 -33.13
N VAL A 334 27.58 5.19 -32.17
CA VAL A 334 28.96 5.67 -32.46
C VAL A 334 29.86 4.52 -32.95
N CYS A 335 29.66 3.31 -32.39
CA CYS A 335 30.42 2.12 -32.85
C CYS A 335 30.05 1.69 -34.27
N ALA A 336 28.87 2.04 -34.78
CA ALA A 336 28.46 1.71 -36.15
C ALA A 336 29.35 2.34 -37.24
N GLU A 337 30.03 3.46 -36.92
CA GLU A 337 30.97 4.11 -37.86
C GLU A 337 32.35 3.44 -37.92
N ARG A 338 32.52 2.27 -37.27
CA ARG A 338 33.82 1.58 -37.17
C ARG A 338 34.46 1.28 -38.51
N ASP A 339 33.68 0.94 -39.56
CA ASP A 339 34.21 0.59 -40.86
C ASP A 339 34.93 1.78 -41.51
N THR A 340 34.52 3.00 -41.22
CA THR A 340 35.24 4.22 -41.59
C THR A 340 36.64 4.28 -40.97
N LEU A 341 36.79 3.80 -39.75
CA LEU A 341 38.12 3.72 -39.07
C LEU A 341 39.02 2.68 -39.77
N ARG A 342 38.46 1.54 -40.19
CA ARG A 342 39.20 0.53 -40.94
C ARG A 342 39.62 1.10 -42.30
N ILE A 343 38.70 1.70 -43.07
CA ILE A 343 38.97 2.34 -44.34
C ILE A 343 40.08 3.38 -44.22
N LYS A 344 40.01 4.27 -43.22
CA LYS A 344 41.09 5.24 -42.96
C LYS A 344 42.44 4.58 -42.67
N GLY A 345 42.47 3.48 -41.93
CA GLY A 345 43.66 2.68 -41.69
C GLY A 345 44.23 2.05 -42.95
N ASP A 346 43.37 1.49 -43.81
CA ASP A 346 43.74 0.87 -45.07
C ASP A 346 44.31 1.90 -46.06
N LEU A 347 43.63 3.07 -46.19
CA LEU A 347 44.09 4.18 -47.03
C LEU A 347 45.44 4.73 -46.63
N LEU A 348 45.65 4.93 -45.31
CA LEU A 348 46.94 5.36 -44.75
C LEU A 348 48.03 4.32 -45.02
N SER A 349 47.72 3.03 -44.84
CA SER A 349 48.67 1.94 -45.09
C SER A 349 49.08 1.82 -46.56
N ALA A 350 48.15 2.03 -47.48
CA ALA A 350 48.41 1.98 -48.94
C ALA A 350 49.22 3.20 -49.43
N ASN A 351 49.12 4.33 -48.79
CA ASN A 351 49.73 5.60 -49.23
C ASN A 351 50.80 6.12 -48.26
N MET A 352 51.47 5.27 -47.49
CA MET A 352 52.52 5.66 -46.53
C MET A 352 53.65 6.47 -47.16
N TYR A 353 53.96 6.22 -48.43
CA TYR A 353 55.04 6.89 -49.17
C TYR A 353 54.74 8.39 -49.45
N ALA A 354 53.47 8.73 -49.49
CA ALA A 354 53.00 10.11 -49.81
C ALA A 354 52.79 10.99 -48.56
N ILE A 355 52.93 10.45 -47.36
CA ILE A 355 52.63 11.12 -46.08
C ILE A 355 53.92 11.41 -45.31
N GLN A 356 54.11 12.68 -44.87
CA GLN A 356 55.26 13.03 -44.06
C GLN A 356 54.91 13.12 -42.58
N LYS A 357 55.87 12.84 -41.71
CA LYS A 357 55.72 13.02 -40.26
C LYS A 357 55.56 14.52 -39.97
N GLY A 358 54.57 14.85 -39.13
CA GLY A 358 54.27 16.25 -38.77
C GLY A 358 53.00 16.80 -39.42
N GLU A 359 52.44 16.13 -40.39
CA GLU A 359 51.17 16.51 -41.01
C GLU A 359 50.00 16.28 -40.07
N THR A 360 49.00 17.16 -40.08
CA THR A 360 47.79 17.11 -39.25
C THR A 360 46.61 16.46 -39.96
N SER A 361 46.60 16.44 -41.29
CA SER A 361 45.61 15.74 -42.13
C SER A 361 46.19 15.40 -43.50
N VAL A 362 45.57 14.43 -44.18
CA VAL A 362 45.88 14.05 -45.56
C VAL A 362 44.59 13.75 -46.32
N LYS A 363 44.52 14.14 -47.59
CA LYS A 363 43.43 13.77 -48.49
C LYS A 363 43.89 12.61 -49.39
N LEU A 364 43.17 11.51 -49.32
CA LEU A 364 43.47 10.28 -50.06
C LEU A 364 42.23 9.81 -50.83
N GLN A 365 42.42 9.27 -52.03
CA GLN A 365 41.35 8.66 -52.79
C GLN A 365 40.83 7.41 -52.06
N ASN A 366 39.53 7.35 -51.85
CA ASN A 366 38.88 6.23 -51.21
C ASN A 366 38.59 5.13 -52.23
N PHE A 367 39.44 4.11 -52.33
CA PHE A 367 39.26 3.00 -53.24
C PHE A 367 38.13 2.02 -52.85
N TYR A 368 37.43 2.26 -51.72
CA TYR A 368 36.18 1.58 -51.35
C TYR A 368 34.93 2.31 -51.86
N ASP A 369 35.07 3.54 -52.39
CA ASP A 369 34.00 4.31 -53.00
C ASP A 369 33.99 4.14 -54.53
N GLU A 370 32.84 3.87 -55.10
CA GLU A 370 32.69 3.67 -56.56
C GLU A 370 33.13 4.91 -57.37
N ASN A 371 33.01 6.08 -56.80
CA ASN A 371 33.41 7.35 -57.41
C ASN A 371 34.84 7.78 -57.07
N LEU A 372 35.59 6.96 -56.33
CA LEU A 372 36.94 7.27 -55.84
C LEU A 372 37.02 8.62 -55.10
N ALA A 373 35.96 8.98 -54.37
CA ALA A 373 35.86 10.27 -53.66
C ALA A 373 37.05 10.45 -52.69
N GLU A 374 37.58 11.68 -52.60
CA GLU A 374 38.65 11.99 -51.66
C GLU A 374 38.12 11.99 -50.23
N LEU A 375 38.82 11.28 -49.34
CA LEU A 375 38.54 11.21 -47.93
C LEU A 375 39.66 11.97 -47.16
N GLU A 376 39.28 12.96 -46.38
CA GLU A 376 40.23 13.65 -45.51
C GLU A 376 40.41 12.84 -44.23
N ILE A 377 41.65 12.51 -43.91
CA ILE A 377 42.02 11.69 -42.74
C ILE A 377 42.89 12.55 -41.81
N ALA A 378 42.39 12.73 -40.57
CA ALA A 378 43.16 13.42 -39.55
C ALA A 378 44.34 12.57 -39.09
N LEU A 379 45.51 13.20 -38.92
CA LEU A 379 46.75 12.60 -38.49
C LEU A 379 47.19 13.19 -37.15
N ASP A 380 47.85 12.38 -36.36
CA ASP A 380 48.56 12.86 -35.15
C ASP A 380 49.99 13.23 -35.56
N PRO A 381 50.37 14.50 -35.54
CA PRO A 381 51.68 14.97 -36.01
C PRO A 381 52.85 14.42 -35.21
N ALA A 382 52.62 13.93 -33.98
CA ALA A 382 53.66 13.30 -33.17
C ALA A 382 54.00 11.87 -33.63
N LEU A 383 53.10 11.25 -34.38
CA LEU A 383 53.19 9.84 -34.82
C LEU A 383 53.73 9.77 -36.26
N THR A 384 54.39 8.63 -36.61
CA THR A 384 54.71 8.32 -38.00
C THR A 384 53.49 7.90 -38.78
N PRO A 385 53.48 7.92 -40.14
CA PRO A 385 52.36 7.44 -40.96
C PRO A 385 51.93 6.04 -40.57
N GLN A 386 52.86 5.12 -40.33
CA GLN A 386 52.61 3.76 -39.92
C GLN A 386 51.94 3.69 -38.53
N GLN A 387 52.38 4.52 -37.58
CA GLN A 387 51.77 4.63 -36.24
C GLN A 387 50.37 5.19 -36.30
N ASN A 388 50.09 6.17 -37.16
CA ASN A 388 48.78 6.70 -37.43
C ASN A 388 47.82 5.61 -37.99
N ALA A 389 48.25 4.85 -38.98
CA ALA A 389 47.47 3.70 -39.48
C ALA A 389 47.17 2.68 -38.36
N GLN A 390 48.20 2.33 -37.57
CA GLN A 390 48.00 1.43 -36.43
C GLN A 390 47.03 1.99 -35.37
N LYS A 391 47.00 3.31 -35.14
CA LYS A 391 46.05 3.98 -34.23
C LYS A 391 44.61 3.82 -34.74
N TYR A 392 44.37 3.96 -36.05
CA TYR A 392 43.07 3.74 -36.66
C TYR A 392 42.63 2.27 -36.52
N TYR A 393 43.49 1.31 -36.79
CA TYR A 393 43.18 -0.11 -36.59
C TYR A 393 42.95 -0.49 -35.12
N LYS A 394 43.68 0.13 -34.19
CA LYS A 394 43.43 -0.06 -32.78
C LYS A 394 42.04 0.43 -32.37
N ASN A 395 41.65 1.61 -32.90
CA ASN A 395 40.32 2.19 -32.64
C ASN A 395 39.21 1.35 -33.27
N TYR A 396 39.40 0.84 -34.51
CA TYR A 396 38.49 -0.11 -35.15
C TYR A 396 38.28 -1.36 -34.30
N ARG A 397 39.35 -2.00 -33.82
CA ARG A 397 39.25 -3.18 -32.94
C ARG A 397 38.52 -2.89 -31.63
N LYS A 398 38.79 -1.72 -31.01
CA LYS A 398 38.08 -1.29 -29.81
C LYS A 398 36.58 -1.09 -30.08
N ALA A 399 36.22 -0.41 -31.16
CA ALA A 399 34.84 -0.18 -31.54
C ALA A 399 34.09 -1.50 -31.82
N LYS A 400 34.72 -2.45 -32.55
CA LYS A 400 34.17 -3.78 -32.79
C LYS A 400 33.87 -4.55 -31.52
N THR A 401 34.85 -4.59 -30.56
CA THR A 401 34.65 -5.27 -29.27
C THR A 401 33.59 -4.56 -28.41
N ALA A 402 33.53 -3.22 -28.48
CA ALA A 402 32.53 -2.44 -27.77
C ALA A 402 31.11 -2.73 -28.30
N GLU A 403 30.93 -2.80 -29.62
CA GLU A 403 29.65 -3.13 -30.25
C GLU A 403 29.12 -4.51 -29.78
N GLU A 404 29.96 -5.54 -29.82
CA GLU A 404 29.60 -6.89 -29.38
C GLU A 404 29.14 -6.89 -27.92
N LYS A 405 29.91 -6.23 -27.03
CA LYS A 405 29.57 -6.13 -25.60
C LYS A 405 28.35 -5.28 -25.32
N LEU A 406 28.18 -4.14 -26.02
CA LEU A 406 27.01 -3.27 -25.86
C LEU A 406 25.75 -3.97 -26.33
N THR A 407 25.78 -4.67 -27.46
CA THR A 407 24.65 -5.45 -27.95
C THR A 407 24.20 -6.52 -26.95
N GLU A 408 25.15 -7.26 -26.36
CA GLU A 408 24.86 -8.23 -25.32
C GLU A 408 24.25 -7.57 -24.07
N GLN A 409 24.86 -6.48 -23.58
CA GLN A 409 24.39 -5.78 -22.38
C GLN A 409 23.02 -5.13 -22.57
N ILE A 410 22.72 -4.58 -23.75
CA ILE A 410 21.40 -4.05 -24.09
C ILE A 410 20.37 -5.17 -24.07
N GLY A 411 20.68 -6.33 -24.65
CA GLY A 411 19.78 -7.50 -24.62
C GLY A 411 19.47 -7.99 -23.20
N LEU A 412 20.50 -8.06 -22.34
CA LEU A 412 20.31 -8.42 -20.94
C LEU A 412 19.47 -7.40 -20.19
N ALA A 413 19.71 -6.10 -20.41
CA ALA A 413 18.94 -5.03 -19.76
C ALA A 413 17.48 -4.98 -20.23
N GLN A 414 17.22 -5.26 -21.52
CA GLN A 414 15.86 -5.37 -22.05
C GLN A 414 15.12 -6.57 -21.46
N THR A 415 15.79 -7.72 -21.34
CA THR A 415 15.21 -8.91 -20.69
C THR A 415 14.86 -8.63 -19.23
N GLU A 416 15.73 -7.90 -18.53
CA GLU A 416 15.48 -7.49 -17.14
C GLU A 416 14.29 -6.52 -17.03
N LEU A 417 14.17 -5.58 -17.95
CA LEU A 417 13.04 -4.64 -18.01
C LEU A 417 11.72 -5.39 -18.26
N THR A 418 11.69 -6.33 -19.20
CA THR A 418 10.52 -7.19 -19.46
C THR A 418 10.11 -7.97 -18.21
N TYR A 419 11.07 -8.47 -17.44
CA TYR A 419 10.77 -9.11 -16.15
C TYR A 419 10.12 -8.14 -15.16
N ILE A 420 10.66 -6.92 -15.00
CA ILE A 420 10.07 -5.90 -14.13
C ILE A 420 8.64 -5.58 -14.55
N ASP A 421 8.38 -5.47 -15.87
CA ASP A 421 7.04 -5.23 -16.41
C ASP A 421 6.06 -6.37 -16.05
N SER A 422 6.51 -7.63 -16.06
CA SER A 422 5.68 -8.77 -15.63
C SER A 422 5.36 -8.74 -14.13
N VAL A 423 6.27 -8.22 -13.31
CA VAL A 423 6.02 -8.04 -11.86
C VAL A 423 5.05 -6.88 -11.61
N PHE A 424 5.11 -5.79 -12.39
CA PHE A 424 4.10 -4.73 -12.32
C PHE A 424 2.70 -5.30 -12.58
N GLU A 425 2.55 -6.16 -13.57
CA GLU A 425 1.26 -6.82 -13.85
C GLU A 425 0.83 -7.72 -12.70
N SER A 426 1.74 -8.53 -12.16
CA SER A 426 1.46 -9.36 -10.97
C SER A 426 0.98 -8.52 -9.78
N LEU A 427 1.54 -7.31 -9.58
CA LEU A 427 1.10 -6.39 -8.52
C LEU A 427 -0.29 -5.80 -8.81
N ALA A 428 -0.61 -5.53 -10.07
CA ALA A 428 -1.93 -5.03 -10.47
C ALA A 428 -3.04 -6.08 -10.30
N LEU A 429 -2.69 -7.36 -10.43
CA LEU A 429 -3.60 -8.50 -10.26
C LEU A 429 -3.68 -9.02 -8.81
N ALA A 430 -2.85 -8.50 -7.88
CA ALA A 430 -2.83 -8.95 -6.49
C ALA A 430 -4.11 -8.54 -5.75
N GLU A 431 -4.88 -9.50 -5.26
CA GLU A 431 -6.16 -9.29 -4.57
C GLU A 431 -6.03 -9.27 -3.04
N ASN A 432 -4.97 -9.88 -2.51
CA ASN A 432 -4.81 -10.06 -1.07
C ASN A 432 -3.36 -9.91 -0.62
N GLU A 433 -3.17 -9.81 0.69
CA GLU A 433 -1.85 -9.62 1.30
C GLU A 433 -0.89 -10.80 1.05
N ARG A 434 -1.42 -11.99 0.86
CA ARG A 434 -0.64 -13.19 0.54
C ARG A 434 -0.01 -13.08 -0.83
N ASP A 435 -0.76 -12.61 -1.84
CA ASP A 435 -0.25 -12.38 -3.19
C ASP A 435 0.92 -11.37 -3.17
N LEU A 436 0.77 -10.27 -2.44
CA LEU A 436 1.84 -9.27 -2.28
C LEU A 436 3.09 -9.83 -1.58
N ASN A 437 2.90 -10.71 -0.58
CA ASN A 437 4.02 -11.35 0.11
C ASN A 437 4.75 -12.36 -0.80
N GLU A 438 4.04 -13.09 -1.68
CA GLU A 438 4.62 -13.98 -2.68
C GLU A 438 5.46 -13.20 -3.70
N ILE A 439 4.92 -12.09 -4.23
CA ILE A 439 5.65 -11.20 -5.15
C ILE A 439 6.88 -10.60 -4.46
N ARG A 440 6.76 -10.17 -3.21
CA ARG A 440 7.90 -9.66 -2.44
C ARG A 440 8.98 -10.73 -2.22
N ALA A 441 8.59 -11.98 -1.97
CA ALA A 441 9.50 -13.10 -1.81
C ALA A 441 10.25 -13.40 -3.12
N GLU A 442 9.55 -13.35 -4.26
CA GLU A 442 10.15 -13.45 -5.59
C GLU A 442 11.19 -12.36 -5.83
N LEU A 443 10.83 -11.09 -5.57
CA LEU A 443 11.74 -9.95 -5.70
C LEU A 443 12.96 -10.06 -4.77
N ALA A 444 12.80 -10.65 -3.59
CA ALA A 444 13.91 -10.90 -2.66
C ALA A 444 14.85 -12.01 -3.15
N GLU A 445 14.34 -13.06 -3.79
CA GLU A 445 15.13 -14.11 -4.42
C GLU A 445 15.91 -13.57 -5.64
N GLN A 446 15.28 -12.66 -6.40
CA GLN A 446 15.92 -12.00 -7.54
C GLN A 446 16.85 -10.83 -7.17
N GLY A 447 16.97 -10.50 -5.87
CA GLY A 447 17.90 -9.48 -5.37
C GLY A 447 17.40 -8.02 -5.42
N TYR A 448 16.16 -7.78 -5.79
CA TYR A 448 15.57 -6.41 -5.82
C TYR A 448 15.22 -5.90 -4.42
N VAL A 449 14.89 -6.80 -3.50
CA VAL A 449 14.51 -6.49 -2.11
C VAL A 449 15.38 -7.27 -1.15
N ARG A 450 15.78 -6.67 -0.03
CA ARG A 450 16.50 -7.40 1.02
C ARG A 450 15.62 -8.53 1.57
N ARG A 451 16.18 -9.72 1.69
CA ARG A 451 15.51 -10.85 2.35
C ARG A 451 15.18 -10.46 3.79
N ARG A 452 13.93 -10.69 4.21
CA ARG A 452 13.58 -10.56 5.63
C ARG A 452 14.45 -11.53 6.44
N ALA A 453 15.14 -11.03 7.46
CA ALA A 453 15.86 -11.88 8.41
C ALA A 453 14.83 -12.67 9.24
N GLY A 454 14.37 -13.78 8.70
CA GLY A 454 13.54 -14.75 9.40
C GLY A 454 14.42 -15.84 10.00
N LYS A 455 13.97 -16.44 11.09
CA LYS A 455 14.63 -17.63 11.69
C LYS A 455 14.95 -18.63 10.58
N LYS A 456 16.18 -19.10 10.53
CA LYS A 456 16.76 -20.01 9.51
C LYS A 456 15.95 -21.29 9.20
N ASN A 457 14.89 -21.58 9.93
CA ASN A 457 14.08 -22.80 9.85
C ASN A 457 12.57 -22.60 9.61
N GLN A 458 12.10 -21.41 9.22
CA GLN A 458 10.70 -21.33 8.78
C GLN A 458 10.59 -21.82 7.34
N LYS A 459 9.87 -22.94 7.14
CA LYS A 459 9.42 -23.38 5.82
C LYS A 459 8.71 -22.20 5.14
N GLN A 460 9.10 -21.90 3.91
CA GLN A 460 8.36 -20.89 3.13
C GLN A 460 6.87 -21.29 3.10
N PRO A 461 5.95 -20.33 3.31
CA PRO A 461 4.52 -20.64 3.16
C PRO A 461 4.27 -21.23 1.78
N ALA A 462 3.43 -22.25 1.71
CA ALA A 462 3.01 -22.82 0.43
C ALA A 462 2.43 -21.70 -0.46
N LEU A 463 2.75 -21.73 -1.76
CA LEU A 463 2.17 -20.79 -2.73
C LEU A 463 0.64 -20.86 -2.67
N SER A 464 -0.03 -19.73 -2.89
CA SER A 464 -1.47 -19.70 -3.10
C SER A 464 -1.85 -20.56 -4.32
N ALA A 465 -3.08 -21.07 -4.35
CA ALA A 465 -3.55 -21.81 -5.52
C ALA A 465 -3.74 -20.83 -6.71
N PRO A 466 -3.52 -21.28 -7.97
CA PRO A 466 -3.89 -20.49 -9.14
C PRO A 466 -5.40 -20.22 -9.14
N LEU A 467 -5.83 -19.20 -9.84
CA LEU A 467 -7.24 -18.95 -10.10
C LEU A 467 -7.80 -20.11 -10.89
N LYS A 468 -8.98 -20.59 -10.53
CA LYS A 468 -9.64 -21.71 -11.17
C LYS A 468 -10.96 -21.25 -11.77
N PHE A 469 -11.13 -21.48 -13.06
CA PHE A 469 -12.36 -21.19 -13.80
C PHE A 469 -12.90 -22.48 -14.42
N LYS A 470 -14.19 -22.48 -14.71
CA LYS A 470 -14.83 -23.56 -15.44
C LYS A 470 -15.50 -22.99 -16.68
N THR A 471 -15.12 -23.50 -17.86
CA THR A 471 -15.72 -23.10 -19.13
C THR A 471 -17.17 -23.54 -19.22
N SER A 472 -17.92 -22.95 -20.16
CA SER A 472 -19.31 -23.32 -20.42
C SER A 472 -19.45 -24.80 -20.82
N ASP A 473 -18.41 -25.36 -21.44
CA ASP A 473 -18.35 -26.78 -21.84
C ASP A 473 -17.79 -27.71 -20.76
N GLY A 474 -17.49 -27.16 -19.58
CA GLY A 474 -17.09 -27.95 -18.42
C GLY A 474 -15.60 -28.26 -18.31
N PHE A 475 -14.72 -27.66 -19.13
CA PHE A 475 -13.26 -27.74 -18.94
C PHE A 475 -12.79 -26.84 -17.80
N THR A 476 -11.69 -27.22 -17.17
CA THR A 476 -11.05 -26.39 -16.13
C THR A 476 -9.98 -25.51 -16.77
N VAL A 477 -9.98 -24.22 -16.41
CA VAL A 477 -8.93 -23.27 -16.78
C VAL A 477 -8.24 -22.78 -15.51
N LEU A 478 -6.92 -22.84 -15.50
CA LEU A 478 -6.07 -22.37 -14.39
C LEU A 478 -5.30 -21.13 -14.84
N VAL A 479 -5.31 -20.09 -13.99
CA VAL A 479 -4.63 -18.84 -14.27
C VAL A 479 -3.66 -18.51 -13.13
N GLY A 480 -2.41 -18.31 -13.45
CA GLY A 480 -1.38 -17.96 -12.45
C GLY A 480 -1.52 -16.51 -11.97
N ARG A 481 -1.35 -16.28 -10.65
CA ARG A 481 -1.48 -14.96 -10.03
C ARG A 481 -0.18 -14.13 -10.02
N ASN A 482 0.96 -14.79 -10.19
CA ASN A 482 2.29 -14.19 -10.20
C ASN A 482 3.29 -15.08 -10.97
N ASN A 483 4.48 -14.57 -11.23
CA ASN A 483 5.49 -15.26 -12.04
C ASN A 483 5.93 -16.61 -11.45
N ARG A 484 6.00 -16.76 -10.12
CA ARG A 484 6.32 -18.04 -9.48
C ARG A 484 5.22 -19.09 -9.69
N GLN A 485 3.97 -18.64 -9.61
CA GLN A 485 2.84 -19.53 -9.92
C GLN A 485 2.77 -19.84 -11.42
N ASN A 486 3.04 -18.88 -12.29
CA ASN A 486 3.15 -19.09 -13.73
C ASN A 486 4.16 -20.20 -14.04
N ASP A 487 5.35 -20.14 -13.45
CA ASP A 487 6.37 -21.18 -13.57
C ASP A 487 5.88 -22.53 -13.06
N LYS A 488 5.31 -22.55 -11.84
CA LYS A 488 4.85 -23.80 -11.24
C LYS A 488 3.73 -24.42 -12.06
N LEU A 489 2.74 -23.64 -12.46
CA LEU A 489 1.61 -24.06 -13.26
C LEU A 489 2.07 -24.67 -14.60
N THR A 490 2.96 -23.98 -15.32
CA THR A 490 3.40 -24.39 -16.65
C THR A 490 4.41 -25.52 -16.63
N MET A 491 5.38 -25.52 -15.68
CA MET A 491 6.51 -26.47 -15.67
C MET A 491 6.29 -27.71 -14.80
N LYS A 492 5.31 -27.67 -13.86
CA LYS A 492 5.14 -28.76 -12.86
C LYS A 492 3.73 -29.30 -12.76
N ASP A 493 2.72 -28.43 -12.81
CA ASP A 493 1.34 -28.81 -12.47
C ASP A 493 0.55 -29.22 -13.73
N ALA A 494 0.84 -28.65 -14.89
CA ALA A 494 0.16 -28.94 -16.14
C ALA A 494 0.69 -30.22 -16.83
N ASN A 495 -0.18 -30.93 -17.51
CA ASN A 495 0.17 -32.11 -18.31
C ASN A 495 0.62 -31.72 -19.72
N ASN A 496 1.43 -32.56 -20.36
CA ASN A 496 2.00 -32.31 -21.69
C ASN A 496 0.96 -31.99 -22.77
N ASN A 497 -0.27 -32.52 -22.64
CA ASN A 497 -1.36 -32.32 -23.62
C ASN A 497 -2.26 -31.14 -23.29
N ASP A 498 -2.13 -30.53 -22.11
CA ASP A 498 -2.88 -29.33 -21.76
C ASP A 498 -2.47 -28.16 -22.65
N ILE A 499 -3.37 -27.20 -22.81
CA ILE A 499 -3.12 -26.05 -23.70
C ILE A 499 -2.73 -24.84 -22.86
N TRP A 500 -1.59 -24.29 -23.17
CA TRP A 500 -1.06 -23.07 -22.58
C TRP A 500 -1.43 -21.85 -23.44
N PHE A 501 -1.82 -20.74 -22.77
CA PHE A 501 -2.18 -19.47 -23.39
C PHE A 501 -1.40 -18.34 -22.76
N HIS A 502 -1.01 -17.35 -23.56
CA HIS A 502 -0.42 -16.11 -23.10
C HIS A 502 -0.61 -15.00 -24.13
N THR A 503 -0.78 -13.76 -23.68
CA THR A 503 -0.87 -12.59 -24.57
C THR A 503 0.46 -12.35 -25.28
N LYS A 504 0.40 -12.19 -26.61
CA LYS A 504 1.58 -12.08 -27.47
C LYS A 504 2.35 -10.78 -27.20
N ASN A 505 3.61 -10.88 -26.77
CA ASN A 505 4.49 -9.73 -26.48
C ASN A 505 3.93 -8.74 -25.45
N ILE A 506 2.98 -9.14 -24.64
CA ILE A 506 2.35 -8.32 -23.61
C ILE A 506 2.47 -9.05 -22.27
N PRO A 507 2.90 -8.38 -21.17
CA PRO A 507 2.94 -9.00 -19.85
C PRO A 507 1.56 -9.48 -19.40
N GLY A 508 1.49 -10.70 -18.87
CA GLY A 508 0.24 -11.32 -18.42
C GLY A 508 0.47 -12.63 -17.66
N SER A 509 -0.62 -13.23 -17.25
CA SER A 509 -0.63 -14.52 -16.57
C SER A 509 -0.50 -15.69 -17.56
N HIS A 510 0.19 -16.76 -17.12
CA HIS A 510 0.06 -18.04 -17.80
C HIS A 510 -1.31 -18.62 -17.52
N THR A 511 -2.02 -18.97 -18.57
CA THR A 511 -3.33 -19.60 -18.49
C THR A 511 -3.24 -21.00 -19.08
N VAL A 512 -3.78 -22.00 -18.36
CA VAL A 512 -3.72 -23.39 -18.79
C VAL A 512 -5.12 -23.99 -18.83
N LEU A 513 -5.54 -24.43 -20.00
CA LEU A 513 -6.75 -25.22 -20.18
C LEU A 513 -6.41 -26.71 -19.95
N VAL A 514 -6.97 -27.26 -18.88
CA VAL A 514 -6.78 -28.67 -18.51
C VAL A 514 -7.67 -29.54 -19.37
N THR A 515 -7.05 -30.40 -20.18
CA THR A 515 -7.75 -31.21 -21.17
C THR A 515 -8.27 -32.55 -20.62
N ASP A 516 -7.63 -33.07 -19.56
CA ASP A 516 -7.92 -34.41 -19.01
C ASP A 516 -7.98 -35.50 -20.09
N GLY A 517 -7.16 -35.37 -21.13
CA GLY A 517 -7.09 -36.29 -22.27
C GLY A 517 -8.21 -36.15 -23.31
N LYS A 518 -9.08 -35.16 -23.17
CA LYS A 518 -10.14 -34.82 -24.14
C LYS A 518 -9.67 -33.76 -25.11
N ALA A 519 -10.18 -33.79 -26.35
CA ALA A 519 -9.97 -32.70 -27.28
C ALA A 519 -10.77 -31.47 -26.81
N PRO A 520 -10.13 -30.29 -26.62
CA PRO A 520 -10.84 -29.08 -26.24
C PRO A 520 -11.74 -28.60 -27.38
N THR A 521 -12.89 -28.04 -27.03
CA THR A 521 -13.82 -27.42 -27.96
C THR A 521 -13.33 -26.02 -28.40
N GLU A 522 -13.82 -25.48 -29.51
CA GLU A 522 -13.52 -24.12 -29.90
C GLU A 522 -13.97 -23.11 -28.84
N THR A 523 -15.14 -23.32 -28.26
CA THR A 523 -15.67 -22.50 -27.15
C THR A 523 -14.74 -22.49 -25.94
N ALA A 524 -14.26 -23.66 -25.50
CA ALA A 524 -13.33 -23.73 -24.37
C ALA A 524 -11.98 -23.05 -24.67
N MET A 525 -11.51 -23.14 -25.92
CA MET A 525 -10.29 -22.45 -26.38
C MET A 525 -10.46 -20.94 -26.39
N GLU A 526 -11.59 -20.43 -26.88
CA GLU A 526 -11.93 -19.02 -26.90
C GLU A 526 -12.05 -18.44 -25.48
N GLU A 527 -12.82 -19.12 -24.60
CA GLU A 527 -12.98 -18.69 -23.20
C GLU A 527 -11.65 -18.68 -22.43
N ALA A 528 -10.76 -19.65 -22.68
CA ALA A 528 -9.42 -19.68 -22.08
C ALA A 528 -8.53 -18.54 -22.62
N ALA A 529 -8.63 -18.22 -23.91
CA ALA A 529 -7.91 -17.10 -24.50
C ALA A 529 -8.42 -15.74 -23.98
N VAL A 530 -9.73 -15.58 -23.81
CA VAL A 530 -10.34 -14.40 -23.17
C VAL A 530 -9.83 -14.25 -21.74
N LEU A 531 -9.79 -15.33 -20.95
CA LEU A 531 -9.23 -15.31 -19.59
C LEU A 531 -7.74 -14.89 -19.59
N ALA A 532 -6.93 -15.36 -20.53
CA ALA A 532 -5.53 -14.95 -20.65
C ALA A 532 -5.41 -13.45 -20.96
N ALA A 533 -6.27 -12.90 -21.81
CA ALA A 533 -6.32 -11.48 -22.13
C ALA A 533 -6.80 -10.63 -20.93
N GLN A 534 -7.83 -11.07 -20.20
CA GLN A 534 -8.35 -10.41 -18.99
C GLN A 534 -7.32 -10.33 -17.86
N HIS A 535 -6.41 -11.31 -17.77
CA HIS A 535 -5.34 -11.35 -16.78
C HIS A 535 -4.00 -10.89 -17.36
N SER A 536 -4.04 -9.86 -18.20
CA SER A 536 -2.87 -9.23 -18.81
C SER A 536 -2.97 -7.70 -18.78
N ARG A 537 -1.86 -7.05 -19.13
CA ARG A 537 -1.81 -5.59 -19.29
C ARG A 537 -2.78 -5.07 -20.37
N ALA A 538 -3.23 -5.92 -21.27
CA ALA A 538 -4.17 -5.58 -22.35
C ALA A 538 -5.64 -5.80 -22.00
N LYS A 539 -5.99 -5.99 -20.72
CA LYS A 539 -7.37 -6.28 -20.25
C LYS A 539 -8.43 -5.25 -20.68
N ASP A 540 -8.03 -4.01 -20.91
CA ASP A 540 -8.91 -2.91 -21.32
C ASP A 540 -8.78 -2.58 -22.84
N SER A 541 -8.08 -3.43 -23.61
CA SER A 541 -7.87 -3.25 -25.04
C SER A 541 -8.82 -4.15 -25.84
N ALA A 542 -9.14 -3.76 -27.08
CA ALA A 542 -9.85 -4.63 -28.02
C ALA A 542 -8.87 -5.43 -28.90
N GLN A 543 -9.32 -6.57 -29.43
CA GLN A 543 -8.55 -7.38 -30.38
C GLN A 543 -7.16 -7.81 -29.86
N VAL A 544 -7.09 -8.33 -28.64
CA VAL A 544 -5.84 -8.74 -28.00
C VAL A 544 -5.32 -10.04 -28.62
N PRO A 545 -4.08 -10.07 -29.15
CA PRO A 545 -3.49 -11.30 -29.66
C PRO A 545 -3.07 -12.21 -28.50
N VAL A 546 -3.55 -13.44 -28.51
CA VAL A 546 -3.22 -14.49 -27.54
C VAL A 546 -2.60 -15.66 -28.29
N ASP A 547 -1.36 -15.99 -27.93
CA ASP A 547 -0.68 -17.18 -28.41
C ASP A 547 -1.08 -18.39 -27.57
N TYR A 548 -1.28 -19.54 -28.21
CA TYR A 548 -1.55 -20.80 -27.53
C TYR A 548 -0.80 -21.97 -28.17
N THR A 549 -0.39 -22.90 -27.33
CA THR A 549 0.29 -24.13 -27.73
C THR A 549 0.12 -25.21 -26.67
N GLN A 550 0.48 -26.44 -26.99
CA GLN A 550 0.50 -27.50 -25.97
C GLN A 550 1.68 -27.31 -25.02
N ILE A 551 1.51 -27.65 -23.74
CA ILE A 551 2.52 -27.53 -22.69
C ILE A 551 3.86 -28.17 -23.09
N ARG A 552 3.86 -29.29 -23.82
CA ARG A 552 5.08 -29.95 -24.30
C ARG A 552 5.98 -29.06 -25.18
N TYR A 553 5.44 -28.00 -25.76
CA TYR A 553 6.17 -27.05 -26.61
C TYR A 553 6.57 -25.79 -25.86
N VAL A 554 6.32 -25.72 -24.56
CA VAL A 554 6.73 -24.62 -23.69
C VAL A 554 7.91 -25.07 -22.84
N SER A 555 8.99 -24.30 -22.83
CA SER A 555 10.18 -24.62 -22.06
C SER A 555 10.75 -23.38 -21.37
N LYS A 556 11.48 -23.61 -20.28
CA LYS A 556 12.15 -22.55 -19.55
C LYS A 556 13.65 -22.59 -19.82
N PRO A 557 14.24 -21.52 -20.41
CA PRO A 557 15.69 -21.44 -20.60
C PRO A 557 16.44 -21.48 -19.26
N GLN A 558 17.62 -22.03 -19.25
CA GLN A 558 18.48 -22.04 -18.07
C GLN A 558 18.81 -20.61 -17.65
N GLY A 559 18.62 -20.29 -16.37
CA GLY A 559 18.85 -18.95 -15.83
C GLY A 559 17.76 -17.93 -16.12
N ALA A 560 16.68 -18.31 -16.83
CA ALA A 560 15.56 -17.39 -17.08
C ALA A 560 14.88 -16.98 -15.76
N LYS A 561 14.44 -15.70 -15.70
CA LYS A 561 13.69 -15.14 -14.59
C LYS A 561 12.34 -15.87 -14.39
N PRO A 562 11.73 -15.81 -13.18
CA PRO A 562 10.39 -16.36 -12.97
C PRO A 562 9.37 -15.82 -13.98
N GLY A 563 8.47 -16.68 -14.46
CA GLY A 563 7.45 -16.34 -15.45
C GLY A 563 7.94 -16.23 -16.90
N MET A 564 9.25 -16.34 -17.16
CA MET A 564 9.79 -16.25 -18.52
C MET A 564 9.97 -17.63 -19.12
N VAL A 565 9.30 -17.87 -20.25
CA VAL A 565 9.34 -19.12 -21.01
C VAL A 565 9.57 -18.83 -22.50
N ILE A 566 10.03 -19.85 -23.23
CA ILE A 566 10.03 -19.89 -24.70
C ILE A 566 9.08 -20.98 -25.16
N TYR A 567 8.41 -20.75 -26.27
CA TYR A 567 7.45 -21.69 -26.83
C TYR A 567 7.55 -21.74 -28.35
N VAL A 568 7.22 -22.88 -28.89
CA VAL A 568 7.26 -23.16 -30.34
C VAL A 568 5.94 -23.81 -30.77
N GLN A 569 5.72 -23.95 -32.09
CA GLN A 569 4.51 -24.55 -32.64
C GLN A 569 3.20 -23.95 -32.12
N TYR A 570 3.19 -22.62 -31.92
CA TYR A 570 2.04 -21.89 -31.41
C TYR A 570 1.12 -21.39 -32.53
N LYS A 571 -0.13 -21.11 -32.18
CA LYS A 571 -1.10 -20.36 -32.96
C LYS A 571 -1.49 -19.11 -32.24
N THR A 572 -1.94 -18.08 -32.97
CA THR A 572 -2.43 -16.82 -32.37
C THR A 572 -3.92 -16.69 -32.65
N VAL A 573 -4.68 -16.33 -31.62
CA VAL A 573 -6.10 -15.96 -31.72
C VAL A 573 -6.26 -14.52 -31.22
N TYR A 574 -7.18 -13.78 -31.82
CA TYR A 574 -7.51 -12.41 -31.38
C TYR A 574 -8.82 -12.45 -30.61
N VAL A 575 -8.80 -11.95 -29.39
CA VAL A 575 -9.95 -11.95 -28.48
C VAL A 575 -10.20 -10.56 -27.92
N ASP A 576 -11.44 -10.31 -27.49
CA ASP A 576 -11.82 -9.09 -26.80
C ASP A 576 -12.00 -9.41 -25.30
N PRO A 577 -11.11 -8.93 -24.41
CA PRO A 577 -11.19 -9.18 -22.98
C PRO A 577 -12.39 -8.48 -22.30
N THR A 578 -13.02 -7.48 -22.96
CA THR A 578 -14.22 -6.81 -22.43
C THR A 578 -15.49 -7.65 -22.58
N THR A 579 -15.44 -8.70 -23.41
CA THR A 579 -16.52 -9.68 -23.52
C THR A 579 -16.66 -10.42 -22.17
N GLU A 580 -17.86 -10.44 -21.59
CA GLU A 580 -18.10 -11.21 -20.36
C GLU A 580 -17.69 -12.68 -20.60
N SER A 581 -16.66 -13.10 -19.89
CA SER A 581 -16.25 -14.49 -19.92
C SER A 581 -17.39 -15.35 -19.36
N LYS A 582 -17.91 -16.28 -20.16
CA LYS A 582 -18.91 -17.24 -19.69
C LYS A 582 -18.31 -18.25 -18.70
N ALA A 583 -16.99 -18.31 -18.61
CA ALA A 583 -16.28 -19.13 -17.65
C ALA A 583 -16.51 -18.60 -16.22
N LYS A 584 -16.99 -19.46 -15.33
CA LYS A 584 -17.28 -19.11 -13.94
C LYS A 584 -16.09 -19.41 -13.04
N GLN A 585 -15.69 -18.42 -12.25
CA GLN A 585 -14.66 -18.63 -11.22
C GLN A 585 -15.17 -19.60 -10.15
N GLN A 586 -14.35 -20.57 -9.81
CA GLN A 586 -14.59 -21.50 -8.71
C GLN A 586 -13.84 -21.01 -7.46
N SER A 587 -14.59 -20.81 -6.36
CA SER A 587 -14.05 -20.43 -5.04
C SER A 587 -13.17 -21.52 -4.42
#